data_b3093dafb2198c0bf967196aecb54f31
#
_entry.id   b3093dafb2198c0bf967196aecb54f31
#
_cell.length_a   1.000
_cell.length_b   1.000
_cell.length_c   1.000
_cell.angle_alpha   90.00
_cell.angle_beta   90.00
_cell.angle_gamma   90.00
#
_symmetry.space_group_name_H-M   'P 1'
#
loop_
_entity.id
_entity.type
_entity.pdbx_description
1 polymer ?
#
loop_
_entity_poly.entity_id
_entity_poly.type
_entity_poly.pdbx_seq_one_letter_code
_entity_poly.pdbx_strand_id
1 'polypeptide(L)'
;MLINFVRAIMVYILVLVVMRLMGKREIGQLQPFELVISIMIADLASIPMTDPGVPIFNGLVPILGLLAMHLLITLLNIKSVNLRKITCGKPTILVYRGKIDEEALKKERFTVSELQERLRGKDVFNLGDVEFAILETNGEVSVITKPNKRNLTPEDMNIEADYEGLPYDLIVDGKIMYENLNKIGKDKRWLIKQVEKFKCLPEDVLIATMDGKGNFFCQQKERKKNK
;
A
#
# COMPACT_ATOMS: atom_id res chain seq x y z
N MET A 1 -24.26 -4.99 -29.30
CA MET A 1 -23.63 -5.77 -28.23
C MET A 1 -22.12 -5.87 -28.38
N LEU A 2 -21.55 -6.31 -29.53
CA LEU A 2 -20.09 -6.40 -29.73
C LEU A 2 -19.38 -5.05 -29.54
N ILE A 3 -19.96 -3.95 -30.04
CA ILE A 3 -19.37 -2.61 -29.91
C ILE A 3 -19.26 -2.16 -28.45
N ASN A 4 -20.25 -2.46 -27.62
CA ASN A 4 -20.20 -2.12 -26.18
C ASN A 4 -19.15 -2.96 -25.45
N PHE A 5 -18.98 -4.22 -25.85
CA PHE A 5 -17.92 -5.09 -25.31
C PHE A 5 -16.52 -4.53 -25.61
N VAL A 6 -16.27 -4.15 -26.87
CA VAL A 6 -14.98 -3.54 -27.26
C VAL A 6 -14.74 -2.23 -26.55
N ARG A 7 -15.77 -1.35 -26.43
CA ARG A 7 -15.69 -0.10 -25.70
C ARG A 7 -15.37 -0.33 -24.22
N ALA A 8 -16.01 -1.31 -23.59
CA ALA A 8 -15.77 -1.66 -22.20
C ALA A 8 -14.29 -2.05 -21.96
N ILE A 9 -13.71 -2.87 -22.85
CA ILE A 9 -12.29 -3.25 -22.75
C ILE A 9 -11.39 -2.01 -22.90
N MET A 10 -11.65 -1.15 -23.89
CA MET A 10 -10.84 0.04 -24.13
C MET A 10 -10.87 0.99 -22.93
N VAL A 11 -12.06 1.28 -22.41
CA VAL A 11 -12.24 2.16 -21.24
C VAL A 11 -11.62 1.52 -19.99
N TYR A 12 -11.78 0.22 -19.79
CA TYR A 12 -11.14 -0.49 -18.67
C TYR A 12 -9.61 -0.34 -18.68
N ILE A 13 -8.98 -0.59 -19.85
CA ILE A 13 -7.53 -0.44 -19.99
C ILE A 13 -7.11 1.01 -19.70
N LEU A 14 -7.86 2.00 -20.21
CA LEU A 14 -7.60 3.40 -19.92
C LEU A 14 -7.65 3.70 -18.42
N VAL A 15 -8.74 3.32 -17.76
CA VAL A 15 -8.93 3.56 -16.32
C VAL A 15 -7.82 2.87 -15.52
N LEU A 16 -7.43 1.63 -15.91
CA LEU A 16 -6.32 0.91 -15.28
C LEU A 16 -5.00 1.71 -15.37
N VAL A 17 -4.70 2.27 -16.56
CA VAL A 17 -3.52 3.12 -16.75
C VAL A 17 -3.61 4.39 -15.91
N VAL A 18 -4.76 5.06 -15.91
CA VAL A 18 -5.02 6.28 -15.11
C VAL A 18 -4.80 6.00 -13.63
N MET A 19 -5.42 4.94 -13.09
CA MET A 19 -5.26 4.54 -11.68
C MET A 19 -3.81 4.20 -11.35
N ARG A 20 -3.09 3.57 -12.28
CA ARG A 20 -1.66 3.27 -12.10
C ARG A 20 -0.79 4.52 -12.02
N LEU A 21 -1.13 5.54 -12.81
CA LEU A 21 -0.43 6.84 -12.83
C LEU A 21 -0.73 7.68 -11.57
N MET A 22 -1.92 7.52 -10.98
CA MET A 22 -2.28 8.19 -9.72
C MET A 22 -1.46 7.71 -8.51
N GLY A 23 -0.89 6.52 -8.57
CA GLY A 23 0.01 6.02 -7.53
C GLY A 23 -0.32 4.61 -7.02
N LYS A 24 0.45 4.16 -6.01
CA LYS A 24 0.35 2.80 -5.43
C LYS A 24 -0.43 2.77 -4.11
N ARG A 25 -1.18 3.81 -3.77
CA ARG A 25 -1.92 3.84 -2.52
C ARG A 25 -3.10 2.87 -2.58
N GLU A 26 -3.25 2.07 -1.55
CA GLU A 26 -4.38 1.15 -1.41
C GLU A 26 -5.67 1.95 -1.14
N ILE A 27 -6.81 1.40 -1.57
CA ILE A 27 -8.14 2.05 -1.41
C ILE A 27 -8.40 2.43 0.05
N GLY A 28 -7.95 1.60 1.01
CA GLY A 28 -8.09 1.86 2.44
C GLY A 28 -7.22 3.00 2.99
N GLN A 29 -6.24 3.47 2.21
CA GLN A 29 -5.31 4.55 2.61
C GLN A 29 -5.47 5.80 1.74
N LEU A 30 -6.49 5.83 0.86
CA LEU A 30 -6.79 7.00 0.03
C LEU A 30 -7.18 8.18 0.92
N GLN A 31 -6.67 9.35 0.58
CA GLN A 31 -7.15 10.59 1.16
C GLN A 31 -8.55 10.92 0.61
N PRO A 32 -9.37 11.68 1.34
CA PRO A 32 -10.75 11.99 0.90
C PRO A 32 -10.84 12.54 -0.53
N PHE A 33 -9.91 13.41 -0.95
CA PHE A 33 -9.91 13.97 -2.30
C PHE A 33 -9.54 12.94 -3.37
N GLU A 34 -8.67 11.97 -3.06
CA GLU A 34 -8.29 10.88 -3.98
C GLU A 34 -9.47 9.93 -4.21
N LEU A 35 -10.25 9.66 -3.15
CA LEU A 35 -11.48 8.87 -3.25
C LEU A 35 -12.50 9.55 -4.16
N VAL A 36 -12.75 10.86 -3.97
CA VAL A 36 -13.68 11.63 -4.79
C VAL A 36 -13.30 11.56 -6.27
N ILE A 37 -12.03 11.80 -6.60
CA ILE A 37 -11.55 11.72 -7.99
C ILE A 37 -11.75 10.31 -8.56
N SER A 38 -11.48 9.25 -7.78
CA SER A 38 -11.66 7.86 -8.23
C SER A 38 -13.12 7.56 -8.55
N ILE A 39 -14.07 8.04 -7.73
CA ILE A 39 -15.51 7.89 -7.99
C ILE A 39 -15.90 8.66 -9.25
N MET A 40 -15.44 9.90 -9.42
CA MET A 40 -15.72 10.70 -10.61
C MET A 40 -15.19 10.06 -11.90
N ILE A 41 -13.98 9.46 -11.85
CA ILE A 41 -13.42 8.73 -12.98
C ILE A 41 -14.28 7.50 -13.32
N ALA A 42 -14.74 6.76 -12.32
CA ALA A 42 -15.60 5.59 -12.53
C ALA A 42 -16.94 5.96 -13.17
N ASP A 43 -17.54 7.07 -12.74
CA ASP A 43 -18.80 7.57 -13.31
C ASP A 43 -18.63 8.02 -14.75
N LEU A 44 -17.61 8.83 -15.04
CA LEU A 44 -17.29 9.27 -16.39
C LEU A 44 -16.95 8.12 -17.35
N ALA A 45 -16.31 7.08 -16.84
CA ALA A 45 -16.00 5.87 -17.60
C ALA A 45 -17.24 5.07 -17.98
N SER A 46 -18.29 5.09 -17.15
CA SER A 46 -19.51 4.32 -17.38
C SER A 46 -20.32 4.84 -18.60
N ILE A 47 -20.33 6.15 -18.84
CA ILE A 47 -21.14 6.80 -19.89
C ILE A 47 -20.86 6.22 -21.28
N PRO A 48 -19.62 6.23 -21.82
CA PRO A 48 -19.35 5.71 -23.15
C PRO A 48 -19.43 4.17 -23.24
N MET A 49 -19.48 3.47 -22.11
CA MET A 49 -19.66 2.01 -22.08
C MET A 49 -21.11 1.62 -22.25
N THR A 50 -22.04 2.39 -21.66
CA THR A 50 -23.47 2.08 -21.63
C THR A 50 -24.22 2.60 -22.84
N ASP A 51 -23.85 3.77 -23.37
CA ASP A 51 -24.51 4.40 -24.51
C ASP A 51 -23.61 4.41 -25.77
N PRO A 52 -23.91 3.57 -26.79
CA PRO A 52 -23.19 3.56 -28.06
C PRO A 52 -23.30 4.87 -28.85
N GLY A 53 -24.34 5.68 -28.62
CA GLY A 53 -24.54 6.98 -29.26
C GLY A 53 -23.56 8.04 -28.77
N VAL A 54 -22.98 7.87 -27.59
CA VAL A 54 -21.98 8.80 -27.04
C VAL A 54 -20.58 8.43 -27.55
N PRO A 55 -19.86 9.39 -28.16
CA PRO A 55 -18.47 9.16 -28.54
C PRO A 55 -17.59 8.83 -27.33
N ILE A 56 -16.65 7.89 -27.48
CA ILE A 56 -15.71 7.50 -26.41
C ILE A 56 -14.94 8.70 -25.85
N PHE A 57 -14.62 9.67 -26.70
CA PHE A 57 -13.89 10.89 -26.31
C PHE A 57 -14.62 11.74 -25.27
N ASN A 58 -15.94 11.67 -25.19
CA ASN A 58 -16.73 12.40 -24.20
C ASN A 58 -16.48 11.90 -22.75
N GLY A 59 -16.10 10.65 -22.58
CA GLY A 59 -15.62 10.14 -21.30
C GLY A 59 -14.10 10.29 -21.12
N LEU A 60 -13.33 10.03 -22.18
CA LEU A 60 -11.88 10.06 -22.17
C LEU A 60 -11.29 11.43 -21.78
N VAL A 61 -11.75 12.51 -22.44
CA VAL A 61 -11.20 13.86 -22.21
C VAL A 61 -11.40 14.34 -20.78
N PRO A 62 -12.59 14.22 -20.17
CA PRO A 62 -12.76 14.57 -18.75
C PRO A 62 -11.91 13.71 -17.80
N ILE A 63 -11.76 12.40 -18.05
CA ILE A 63 -10.90 11.52 -17.25
C ILE A 63 -9.45 11.98 -17.27
N LEU A 64 -8.92 12.32 -18.46
CA LEU A 64 -7.56 12.87 -18.60
C LEU A 64 -7.42 14.22 -17.92
N GLY A 65 -8.46 15.07 -17.96
CA GLY A 65 -8.51 16.33 -17.23
C GLY A 65 -8.42 16.13 -15.72
N LEU A 66 -9.18 15.18 -15.17
CA LEU A 66 -9.12 14.82 -13.74
C LEU A 66 -7.74 14.26 -13.36
N LEU A 67 -7.16 13.40 -14.19
CA LEU A 67 -5.81 12.88 -13.97
C LEU A 67 -4.78 14.02 -13.95
N ALA A 68 -4.81 14.91 -14.92
CA ALA A 68 -3.90 16.06 -14.98
C ALA A 68 -4.03 16.95 -13.75
N MET A 69 -5.26 17.21 -13.29
CA MET A 69 -5.53 17.99 -12.09
C MET A 69 -5.05 17.29 -10.83
N HIS A 70 -5.26 15.96 -10.70
CA HIS A 70 -4.75 15.16 -9.60
C HIS A 70 -3.22 15.21 -9.53
N LEU A 71 -2.54 15.01 -10.66
CA LEU A 71 -1.07 15.07 -10.70
C LEU A 71 -0.56 16.46 -10.33
N LEU A 72 -1.22 17.53 -10.82
CA LEU A 72 -0.89 18.90 -10.46
C LEU A 72 -1.02 19.15 -8.96
N ILE A 73 -2.16 18.77 -8.36
CA ILE A 73 -2.38 18.91 -6.91
C ILE A 73 -1.33 18.12 -6.12
N THR A 74 -1.02 16.90 -6.55
CA THR A 74 0.01 16.05 -5.92
C THR A 74 1.39 16.71 -5.96
N LEU A 75 1.79 17.26 -7.10
CA LEU A 75 3.06 17.98 -7.24
C LEU A 75 3.10 19.25 -6.37
N LEU A 76 2.00 19.99 -6.31
CA LEU A 76 1.89 21.17 -5.45
C LEU A 76 1.92 20.81 -3.97
N ASN A 77 1.30 19.70 -3.56
CA ASN A 77 1.34 19.17 -2.18
C ASN A 77 2.76 18.75 -1.75
N ILE A 78 3.58 18.25 -2.69
CA ILE A 78 4.99 17.95 -2.42
C ILE A 78 5.77 19.24 -2.16
N LYS A 79 5.50 20.30 -2.93
CA LYS A 79 6.23 21.57 -2.86
C LYS A 79 5.77 22.50 -1.73
N SER A 80 4.50 22.42 -1.33
CA SER A 80 3.90 23.38 -0.40
C SER A 80 3.21 22.70 0.79
N VAL A 81 3.77 22.90 1.98
CA VAL A 81 3.18 22.41 3.25
C VAL A 81 1.82 23.06 3.51
N ASN A 82 1.65 24.34 3.15
CA ASN A 82 0.39 25.05 3.39
C ASN A 82 -0.72 24.51 2.48
N LEU A 83 -0.43 24.27 1.21
CA LEU A 83 -1.39 23.68 0.31
C LEU A 83 -1.79 22.28 0.76
N ARG A 84 -0.81 21.46 1.16
CA ARG A 84 -1.06 20.12 1.70
C ARG A 84 -1.98 20.14 2.93
N LYS A 85 -1.84 21.12 3.82
CA LYS A 85 -2.76 21.30 4.97
C LYS A 85 -4.21 21.59 4.53
N ILE A 86 -4.38 22.26 3.40
CA ILE A 86 -5.72 22.58 2.87
C ILE A 86 -6.33 21.37 2.17
N THR A 87 -5.55 20.68 1.34
CA THR A 87 -6.05 19.57 0.51
C THR A 87 -6.18 18.27 1.28
N CYS A 88 -5.19 17.95 2.13
CA CYS A 88 -5.11 16.70 2.88
C CYS A 88 -5.52 16.84 4.35
N GLY A 89 -5.61 18.07 4.87
CA GLY A 89 -5.78 18.28 6.30
C GLY A 89 -4.47 18.16 7.09
N LYS A 90 -4.60 18.04 8.39
CA LYS A 90 -3.50 17.80 9.33
C LYS A 90 -3.92 16.74 10.35
N PRO A 91 -2.99 15.92 10.86
CA PRO A 91 -3.28 15.01 11.96
C PRO A 91 -3.74 15.76 13.20
N THR A 92 -4.65 15.17 13.96
CA THR A 92 -5.20 15.74 15.20
C THR A 92 -4.94 14.80 16.37
N ILE A 93 -4.36 15.32 17.46
CA ILE A 93 -4.08 14.54 18.66
C ILE A 93 -5.38 14.37 19.44
N LEU A 94 -5.84 13.12 19.63
CA LEU A 94 -7.04 12.78 20.38
C LEU A 94 -6.73 12.38 21.83
N VAL A 95 -5.54 11.82 22.08
CA VAL A 95 -5.02 11.51 23.41
C VAL A 95 -3.62 12.11 23.53
N TYR A 96 -3.40 12.90 24.55
CA TYR A 96 -2.12 13.55 24.84
C TYR A 96 -1.66 13.18 26.25
N ARG A 97 -0.50 12.51 26.35
CA ARG A 97 0.07 12.06 27.64
C ARG A 97 -0.93 11.30 28.50
N GLY A 98 -1.65 10.34 27.88
CA GLY A 98 -2.60 9.49 28.57
C GLY A 98 -3.95 10.15 28.92
N LYS A 99 -4.19 11.40 28.49
CA LYS A 99 -5.46 12.12 28.70
C LYS A 99 -6.16 12.36 27.37
N ILE A 100 -7.46 12.09 27.34
CA ILE A 100 -8.31 12.38 26.16
C ILE A 100 -8.46 13.91 26.04
N ASP A 101 -8.29 14.42 24.82
CA ASP A 101 -8.61 15.79 24.45
C ASP A 101 -10.06 15.86 23.95
N GLU A 102 -10.97 16.28 24.85
CA GLU A 102 -12.40 16.36 24.53
C GLU A 102 -12.70 17.41 23.46
N GLU A 103 -11.94 18.51 23.39
CA GLU A 103 -12.14 19.55 22.38
C GLU A 103 -11.74 19.05 21.01
N ALA A 104 -10.63 18.32 20.92
CA ALA A 104 -10.18 17.66 19.70
C ALA A 104 -11.22 16.65 19.21
N LEU A 105 -11.74 15.78 20.10
CA LEU A 105 -12.80 14.84 19.76
C LEU A 105 -14.05 15.53 19.20
N LYS A 106 -14.53 16.57 19.88
CA LYS A 106 -15.71 17.34 19.44
C LYS A 106 -15.48 18.01 18.08
N LYS A 107 -14.31 18.58 17.86
CA LYS A 107 -13.92 19.22 16.60
C LYS A 107 -13.90 18.25 15.43
N GLU A 108 -13.34 17.07 15.64
CA GLU A 108 -13.28 16.02 14.62
C GLU A 108 -14.60 15.20 14.52
N ARG A 109 -15.61 15.53 15.36
CA ARG A 109 -16.89 14.79 15.46
C ARG A 109 -16.66 13.32 15.76
N PHE A 110 -15.70 13.04 16.60
CA PHE A 110 -15.25 11.70 16.96
C PHE A 110 -15.72 11.37 18.37
N THR A 111 -16.34 10.20 18.56
CA THR A 111 -16.83 9.77 19.87
C THR A 111 -15.75 9.00 20.64
N VAL A 112 -15.90 8.96 21.99
CA VAL A 112 -15.01 8.13 22.82
C VAL A 112 -15.16 6.64 22.45
N SER A 113 -16.36 6.20 22.07
CA SER A 113 -16.59 4.81 21.64
C SER A 113 -15.85 4.46 20.35
N GLU A 114 -15.85 5.36 19.37
CA GLU A 114 -15.07 5.22 18.14
C GLU A 114 -13.58 5.21 18.43
N LEU A 115 -13.09 6.08 19.33
CA LEU A 115 -11.70 6.05 19.76
C LEU A 115 -11.33 4.66 20.31
N GLN A 116 -12.14 4.12 21.22
CA GLN A 116 -11.90 2.79 21.78
C GLN A 116 -11.93 1.68 20.71
N GLU A 117 -12.85 1.76 19.75
CA GLU A 117 -12.92 0.82 18.63
C GLU A 117 -11.63 0.85 17.79
N ARG A 118 -11.17 2.06 17.43
CA ARG A 118 -9.90 2.24 16.69
C ARG A 118 -8.69 1.74 17.45
N LEU A 119 -8.65 1.97 18.78
CA LEU A 119 -7.58 1.45 19.64
C LEU A 119 -7.54 -0.08 19.64
N ARG A 120 -8.72 -0.74 19.75
CA ARG A 120 -8.79 -2.21 19.64
C ARG A 120 -8.32 -2.74 18.29
N GLY A 121 -8.61 -2.03 17.20
CA GLY A 121 -8.09 -2.35 15.88
C GLY A 121 -6.58 -2.19 15.73
N LYS A 122 -5.90 -1.60 16.72
CA LYS A 122 -4.43 -1.49 16.82
C LYS A 122 -3.86 -2.32 17.99
N ASP A 123 -4.61 -3.34 18.43
CA ASP A 123 -4.24 -4.27 19.52
C ASP A 123 -4.07 -3.59 20.89
N VAL A 124 -4.66 -2.40 21.08
CA VAL A 124 -4.66 -1.68 22.35
C VAL A 124 -6.06 -1.73 22.96
N PHE A 125 -6.25 -2.61 23.96
CA PHE A 125 -7.56 -2.86 24.58
C PHE A 125 -7.84 -1.97 25.78
N ASN A 126 -6.82 -1.38 26.37
CA ASN A 126 -6.96 -0.51 27.53
C ASN A 126 -6.54 0.93 27.20
N LEU A 127 -7.47 1.86 27.27
CA LEU A 127 -7.19 3.29 27.07
C LEU A 127 -6.13 3.82 28.05
N GLY A 128 -6.07 3.25 29.25
CA GLY A 128 -5.06 3.57 30.25
C GLY A 128 -3.61 3.29 29.83
N ASP A 129 -3.41 2.44 28.80
CA ASP A 129 -2.08 2.09 28.29
C ASP A 129 -1.62 3.00 27.14
N VAL A 130 -2.50 3.91 26.69
CA VAL A 130 -2.20 4.88 25.61
C VAL A 130 -1.46 6.08 26.17
N GLU A 131 -0.36 6.47 25.54
CA GLU A 131 0.33 7.74 25.79
C GLU A 131 -0.14 8.82 24.81
N PHE A 132 -0.17 8.49 23.48
CA PHE A 132 -0.70 9.35 22.44
C PHE A 132 -1.59 8.55 21.49
N ALA A 133 -2.71 9.15 21.08
CA ALA A 133 -3.51 8.69 19.95
C ALA A 133 -3.70 9.86 18.97
N ILE A 134 -3.40 9.64 17.71
CA ILE A 134 -3.38 10.67 16.67
C ILE A 134 -4.32 10.23 15.56
N LEU A 135 -5.34 11.04 15.27
CA LEU A 135 -6.20 10.86 14.11
C LEU A 135 -5.45 11.36 12.86
N GLU A 136 -5.15 10.46 11.97
CA GLU A 136 -4.46 10.76 10.72
C GLU A 136 -5.42 11.35 9.67
N THR A 137 -4.85 11.94 8.63
CA THR A 137 -5.62 12.61 7.57
C THR A 137 -6.45 11.65 6.71
N ASN A 138 -6.15 10.35 6.72
CA ASN A 138 -6.94 9.29 6.07
C ASN A 138 -8.04 8.71 6.98
N GLY A 139 -8.17 9.22 8.23
CA GLY A 139 -9.16 8.74 9.21
C GLY A 139 -8.71 7.53 10.03
N GLU A 140 -7.48 7.04 9.86
CA GLU A 140 -6.91 6.05 10.76
C GLU A 140 -6.43 6.68 12.07
N VAL A 141 -6.29 5.86 13.11
CA VAL A 141 -5.70 6.29 14.39
C VAL A 141 -4.34 5.63 14.57
N SER A 142 -3.31 6.45 14.69
CA SER A 142 -1.97 6.04 15.11
C SER A 142 -1.88 6.06 16.64
N VAL A 143 -1.30 5.01 17.23
CA VAL A 143 -1.26 4.85 18.69
C VAL A 143 0.17 4.68 19.17
N ILE A 144 0.52 5.41 20.20
CA ILE A 144 1.76 5.26 20.97
C ILE A 144 1.37 4.85 22.38
N THR A 145 1.77 3.66 22.79
CA THR A 145 1.53 3.15 24.14
C THR A 145 2.54 3.74 25.13
N LYS A 146 2.18 3.74 26.42
CA LYS A 146 3.10 4.17 27.49
C LYS A 146 4.38 3.34 27.46
N PRO A 147 5.54 3.90 27.86
CA PRO A 147 6.82 3.20 27.79
C PRO A 147 6.85 1.85 28.49
N ASN A 148 6.13 1.70 29.60
CA ASN A 148 6.02 0.44 30.34
C ASN A 148 4.98 -0.55 29.78
N LYS A 149 4.32 -0.20 28.67
CA LYS A 149 3.28 -0.99 28.00
C LYS A 149 3.61 -1.31 26.56
N ARG A 150 4.71 -0.78 26.03
CA ARG A 150 5.20 -1.13 24.69
C ARG A 150 5.91 -2.48 24.69
N ASN A 151 6.02 -3.08 23.53
CA ASN A 151 6.81 -4.28 23.35
C ASN A 151 8.28 -4.01 23.72
N LEU A 152 8.91 -4.99 24.36
CA LEU A 152 10.35 -4.95 24.63
C LEU A 152 11.14 -5.05 23.33
N THR A 153 12.20 -4.24 23.24
CA THR A 153 13.14 -4.29 22.13
C THR A 153 14.45 -4.96 22.57
N PRO A 154 15.28 -5.47 21.63
CA PRO A 154 16.61 -5.95 21.96
C PRO A 154 17.44 -4.94 22.75
N GLU A 155 17.30 -3.63 22.43
CA GLU A 155 17.98 -2.53 23.14
C GLU A 155 17.57 -2.46 24.62
N ASP A 156 16.28 -2.64 24.94
CA ASP A 156 15.80 -2.66 26.32
C ASP A 156 16.40 -3.81 27.15
N MET A 157 16.80 -4.87 26.46
CA MET A 157 17.40 -6.06 27.06
C MET A 157 18.95 -6.05 26.98
N ASN A 158 19.55 -4.98 26.47
CA ASN A 158 20.99 -4.88 26.19
C ASN A 158 21.51 -6.05 25.29
N ILE A 159 20.67 -6.49 24.34
CA ILE A 159 21.03 -7.50 23.34
C ILE A 159 21.43 -6.78 22.06
N GLU A 160 22.64 -7.06 21.55
CA GLU A 160 23.03 -6.63 20.23
C GLU A 160 22.21 -7.38 19.17
N ALA A 161 21.47 -6.64 18.35
CA ALA A 161 20.69 -7.21 17.26
C ALA A 161 21.50 -7.15 15.98
N ASP A 162 21.63 -8.29 15.30
CA ASP A 162 22.23 -8.35 13.97
C ASP A 162 21.38 -7.61 12.94
N TYR A 163 22.05 -6.99 12.00
CA TYR A 163 21.34 -6.41 10.86
C TYR A 163 20.82 -7.51 9.93
N GLU A 164 19.49 -7.60 9.80
CA GLU A 164 18.86 -8.67 9.01
C GLU A 164 18.74 -8.34 7.52
N GLY A 165 18.74 -7.05 7.15
CA GLY A 165 18.57 -6.61 5.78
C GLY A 165 17.18 -6.94 5.20
N LEU A 166 17.01 -6.66 3.91
CA LEU A 166 15.79 -7.07 3.17
C LEU A 166 16.04 -8.40 2.47
N PRO A 167 15.09 -9.33 2.50
CA PRO A 167 15.16 -10.52 1.66
C PRO A 167 14.96 -10.13 0.18
N TYR A 168 15.70 -10.79 -0.69
CA TYR A 168 15.58 -10.62 -2.14
C TYR A 168 15.04 -11.88 -2.78
N ASP A 169 13.95 -11.72 -3.54
CA ASP A 169 13.44 -12.79 -4.39
C ASP A 169 14.38 -12.99 -5.57
N LEU A 170 14.93 -14.18 -5.71
CA LEU A 170 15.90 -14.53 -6.75
C LEU A 170 15.26 -15.34 -7.88
N ILE A 171 14.24 -16.16 -7.55
CA ILE A 171 13.40 -16.85 -8.51
C ILE A 171 11.95 -16.72 -8.05
N VAL A 172 11.05 -16.38 -8.98
CA VAL A 172 9.61 -16.36 -8.77
C VAL A 172 8.95 -17.08 -9.96
N ASP A 173 8.13 -18.09 -9.69
CA ASP A 173 7.42 -18.89 -10.69
C ASP A 173 8.33 -19.49 -11.79
N GLY A 174 9.58 -19.84 -11.44
CA GLY A 174 10.57 -20.37 -12.36
C GLY A 174 11.33 -19.32 -13.16
N LYS A 175 11.08 -18.02 -12.92
CA LYS A 175 11.77 -16.92 -13.60
C LYS A 175 12.81 -16.29 -12.69
N ILE A 176 14.02 -16.15 -13.21
CA ILE A 176 15.14 -15.55 -12.50
C ILE A 176 14.99 -14.02 -12.46
N MET A 177 15.08 -13.44 -11.26
CA MET A 177 15.04 -12.00 -11.02
C MET A 177 16.46 -11.40 -11.11
N TYR A 178 16.92 -11.11 -12.34
CA TYR A 178 18.27 -10.64 -12.60
C TYR A 178 18.63 -9.33 -11.88
N GLU A 179 17.66 -8.42 -11.74
CA GLU A 179 17.88 -7.16 -11.01
C GLU A 179 18.26 -7.42 -9.54
N ASN A 180 17.57 -8.38 -8.90
CA ASN A 180 17.83 -8.72 -7.51
C ASN A 180 19.14 -9.48 -7.36
N LEU A 181 19.49 -10.35 -8.31
CA LEU A 181 20.81 -11.00 -8.34
C LEU A 181 21.94 -9.97 -8.40
N ASN A 182 21.80 -8.95 -9.25
CA ASN A 182 22.80 -7.88 -9.35
C ASN A 182 22.91 -7.09 -8.04
N LYS A 183 21.78 -6.80 -7.36
CA LYS A 183 21.77 -6.09 -6.07
C LYS A 183 22.56 -6.81 -4.98
N ILE A 184 22.52 -8.15 -4.98
CA ILE A 184 23.27 -8.96 -4.01
C ILE A 184 24.69 -9.34 -4.51
N GLY A 185 25.11 -8.82 -5.66
CA GLY A 185 26.45 -9.09 -6.23
C GLY A 185 26.65 -10.54 -6.66
N LYS A 186 25.59 -11.26 -7.04
CA LYS A 186 25.65 -12.65 -7.47
C LYS A 186 25.25 -12.79 -8.94
N ASP A 187 25.74 -13.85 -9.57
CA ASP A 187 25.46 -14.16 -10.97
C ASP A 187 24.51 -15.37 -11.12
N LYS A 188 24.05 -15.59 -12.34
CA LYS A 188 23.20 -16.75 -12.69
C LYS A 188 23.86 -18.08 -12.34
N ARG A 189 25.19 -18.20 -12.49
CA ARG A 189 25.92 -19.44 -12.21
C ARG A 189 25.88 -19.78 -10.73
N TRP A 190 26.06 -18.77 -9.89
CA TRP A 190 25.93 -18.92 -8.44
C TRP A 190 24.51 -19.37 -8.06
N LEU A 191 23.47 -18.75 -8.63
CA LEU A 191 22.09 -19.10 -8.35
C LEU A 191 21.76 -20.56 -8.72
N ILE A 192 22.18 -20.99 -9.92
CA ILE A 192 21.98 -22.37 -10.36
C ILE A 192 22.63 -23.35 -9.37
N LYS A 193 23.86 -23.10 -8.94
CA LYS A 193 24.53 -23.93 -7.94
C LYS A 193 23.79 -23.99 -6.59
N GLN A 194 23.13 -22.90 -6.18
CA GLN A 194 22.31 -22.92 -4.96
C GLN A 194 21.07 -23.78 -5.15
N VAL A 195 20.36 -23.63 -6.27
CA VAL A 195 19.14 -24.38 -6.59
C VAL A 195 19.44 -25.88 -6.75
N GLU A 196 20.55 -26.26 -7.35
CA GLU A 196 20.99 -27.65 -7.49
C GLU A 196 21.14 -28.39 -6.17
N LYS A 197 21.46 -27.69 -5.06
CA LYS A 197 21.50 -28.28 -3.72
C LYS A 197 20.13 -28.81 -3.28
N PHE A 198 19.05 -28.23 -3.83
CA PHE A 198 17.65 -28.64 -3.60
C PHE A 198 17.16 -29.66 -4.62
N LYS A 199 18.07 -30.19 -5.48
CA LYS A 199 17.79 -31.21 -6.51
C LYS A 199 16.68 -30.80 -7.50
N CYS A 200 16.64 -29.52 -7.88
CA CYS A 200 15.70 -28.98 -8.86
C CYS A 200 16.36 -28.02 -9.84
N LEU A 201 15.67 -27.74 -10.95
CA LEU A 201 16.07 -26.71 -11.91
C LEU A 201 15.39 -25.38 -11.57
N PRO A 202 15.94 -24.23 -11.98
CA PRO A 202 15.30 -22.94 -11.74
C PRO A 202 13.84 -22.86 -12.21
N GLU A 203 13.48 -23.57 -13.30
CA GLU A 203 12.13 -23.62 -13.88
C GLU A 203 11.12 -24.34 -12.98
N ASP A 204 11.59 -25.30 -12.16
CA ASP A 204 10.80 -26.05 -11.20
C ASP A 204 10.63 -25.32 -9.86
N VAL A 205 11.30 -24.20 -9.67
CA VAL A 205 11.23 -23.42 -8.43
C VAL A 205 10.00 -22.52 -8.43
N LEU A 206 9.19 -22.60 -7.38
CA LEU A 206 8.10 -21.67 -7.13
C LEU A 206 8.64 -20.33 -6.64
N ILE A 207 9.48 -20.38 -5.60
CA ILE A 207 10.14 -19.20 -5.04
C ILE A 207 11.52 -19.57 -4.50
N ALA A 208 12.50 -18.72 -4.76
CA ALA A 208 13.79 -18.76 -4.08
C ALA A 208 14.17 -17.35 -3.62
N THR A 209 14.54 -17.25 -2.35
CA THR A 209 14.90 -15.96 -1.71
C THR A 209 16.24 -16.07 -1.01
N MET A 210 16.86 -14.93 -0.79
CA MET A 210 18.03 -14.80 0.07
C MET A 210 17.84 -13.63 1.02
N ASP A 211 17.98 -13.87 2.31
CA ASP A 211 17.91 -12.81 3.32
C ASP A 211 19.21 -11.99 3.38
N GLY A 212 19.21 -10.91 4.17
CA GLY A 212 20.38 -10.06 4.34
C GLY A 212 21.55 -10.72 5.07
N LYS A 213 21.33 -11.86 5.75
CA LYS A 213 22.35 -12.69 6.40
C LYS A 213 22.98 -13.70 5.42
N GLY A 214 22.45 -13.81 4.19
CA GLY A 214 22.92 -14.74 3.18
C GLY A 214 22.28 -16.13 3.24
N ASN A 215 21.26 -16.34 4.06
CA ASN A 215 20.52 -17.59 4.09
C ASN A 215 19.65 -17.72 2.83
N PHE A 216 19.81 -18.84 2.14
CA PHE A 216 19.08 -19.12 0.92
C PHE A 216 17.90 -20.06 1.19
N PHE A 217 16.70 -19.62 0.85
CA PHE A 217 15.48 -20.41 0.90
C PHE A 217 15.02 -20.76 -0.51
N CYS A 218 14.54 -21.98 -0.71
CA CYS A 218 14.04 -22.43 -2.01
C CYS A 218 12.87 -23.40 -1.82
N GLN A 219 11.76 -23.11 -2.49
CA GLN A 219 10.59 -23.98 -2.55
C GLN A 219 10.31 -24.37 -4.00
N GLN A 220 10.12 -25.66 -4.24
CA GLN A 220 9.75 -26.20 -5.56
C GLN A 220 8.26 -26.04 -5.82
N LYS A 221 7.89 -25.99 -7.11
CA LYS A 221 6.51 -26.10 -7.57
C LYS A 221 5.96 -27.49 -7.22
N GLU A 222 4.73 -27.55 -6.78
CA GLU A 222 4.04 -28.83 -6.67
C GLU A 222 3.85 -29.41 -8.07
N ARG A 223 4.46 -30.56 -8.33
CA ARG A 223 4.15 -31.31 -9.55
C ARG A 223 2.70 -31.78 -9.45
N LYS A 224 1.80 -31.27 -10.31
CA LYS A 224 0.46 -31.84 -10.45
C LYS A 224 0.64 -33.34 -10.68
N LYS A 225 0.30 -34.16 -9.70
CA LYS A 225 0.09 -35.59 -9.95
C LYS A 225 -1.05 -35.67 -10.98
N ASN A 226 -0.70 -35.93 -12.24
CA ASN A 226 -1.71 -36.34 -13.23
C ASN A 226 -2.42 -37.57 -12.65
N LYS A 227 -3.67 -37.37 -12.23
CA LYS A 227 -4.62 -38.44 -11.95
C LYS A 227 -5.22 -38.90 -13.28
#